data_f60a1c7e3e3b461b129331123c79bdcb
#
_entry.id   f60a1c7e3e3b461b129331123c79bdcb
#
_cell.length_a   1.000
_cell.length_b   1.000
_cell.length_c   1.000
_cell.angle_alpha   90.00
_cell.angle_beta   90.00
_cell.angle_gamma   90.00
#
_symmetry.space_group_name_H-M   'P 1'
#
loop_
_entity.id
_entity.type
_entity.pdbx_description
1 polymer ?
#
loop_
_entity_poly.entity_id
_entity_poly.type
_entity_poly.pdbx_seq_one_letter_code
_entity_poly.pdbx_strand_id
1 'polypeptide(L)'
;MFRSRRRRNVHEWAVWTLVEDHLESPTGEEFVRTYVDSPGAVGVVVVDAESFDALVGNDLGRIGTVLVSQYRAPFGEVMWEIPAGMRDVVDEPAELTARRELAEEAGLVAEHWRYLGVMASAPGITNSTVEIFACCGLREVEVERHGPEEDHMEIRRLSVAEALEECRRGHITDSKTIIALQWLAELV
;
A
#
# COMPACT_ATOMS: atom_id res chain seq x y z
N MET A 1 17.32 -21.11 16.30
CA MET A 1 16.36 -20.03 15.96
C MET A 1 16.84 -18.77 16.64
N PHE A 2 16.81 -17.62 15.97
CA PHE A 2 17.11 -16.30 16.58
C PHE A 2 16.07 -15.98 17.66
N ARG A 3 16.49 -15.31 18.73
CA ARG A 3 15.62 -14.95 19.86
C ARG A 3 15.85 -13.51 20.26
N SER A 4 14.77 -12.74 20.45
CA SER A 4 14.82 -11.45 21.14
C SER A 4 14.97 -11.68 22.63
N ARG A 5 15.99 -11.07 23.23
CA ARG A 5 16.29 -11.13 24.64
C ARG A 5 15.76 -9.91 25.40
N ARG A 6 15.84 -8.75 24.72
CA ARG A 6 15.39 -7.47 25.27
C ARG A 6 15.05 -6.53 24.14
N ARG A 7 13.87 -5.95 24.19
CA ARG A 7 13.40 -4.91 23.26
C ARG A 7 13.21 -3.60 24.02
N ARG A 8 13.67 -2.49 23.46
CA ARG A 8 13.57 -1.16 24.03
C ARG A 8 13.04 -0.17 22.96
N ASN A 9 12.00 0.60 23.30
CA ASN A 9 11.57 1.72 22.50
C ASN A 9 12.58 2.87 22.66
N VAL A 10 13.13 3.33 21.57
CA VAL A 10 14.14 4.41 21.51
C VAL A 10 13.46 5.75 21.28
N HIS A 11 12.49 5.79 20.36
CA HIS A 11 11.74 6.96 20.01
C HIS A 11 10.37 6.58 19.44
N GLU A 12 9.34 7.35 19.77
CA GLU A 12 7.98 7.15 19.30
C GLU A 12 7.51 8.44 18.60
N TRP A 13 6.89 8.29 17.41
CA TRP A 13 6.29 9.41 16.70
C TRP A 13 5.11 8.91 15.83
N ALA A 14 4.00 9.66 15.84
CA ALA A 14 2.76 9.25 15.20
C ALA A 14 2.43 7.78 15.50
N VAL A 15 2.40 6.91 14.51
CA VAL A 15 2.08 5.48 14.63
C VAL A 15 3.33 4.58 14.63
N TRP A 16 4.53 5.15 14.57
CA TRP A 16 5.78 4.41 14.47
C TRP A 16 6.61 4.46 15.75
N THR A 17 7.37 3.41 15.97
CA THR A 17 8.34 3.33 17.07
C THR A 17 9.72 2.92 16.55
N LEU A 18 10.76 3.69 16.85
CA LEU A 18 12.13 3.24 16.67
C LEU A 18 12.48 2.28 17.81
N VAL A 19 12.81 1.05 17.46
CA VAL A 19 13.10 -0.04 18.41
C VAL A 19 14.55 -0.44 18.34
N GLU A 20 15.16 -0.65 19.50
CA GLU A 20 16.43 -1.37 19.66
C GLU A 20 16.14 -2.76 20.22
N ASP A 21 16.53 -3.81 19.49
CA ASP A 21 16.30 -5.20 19.86
C ASP A 21 17.64 -5.93 20.06
N HIS A 22 17.84 -6.46 21.25
CA HIS A 22 18.99 -7.29 21.63
C HIS A 22 18.66 -8.75 21.33
N LEU A 23 19.36 -9.30 20.38
CA LEU A 23 19.10 -10.60 19.78
C LEU A 23 20.21 -11.60 20.15
N GLU A 24 19.84 -12.88 20.18
CA GLU A 24 20.78 -14.00 20.28
C GLU A 24 20.64 -14.91 19.05
N SER A 25 21.77 -15.21 18.43
CA SER A 25 21.84 -16.16 17.31
C SER A 25 21.61 -17.61 17.76
N PRO A 26 21.34 -18.55 16.83
CA PRO A 26 21.26 -19.98 17.17
C PRO A 26 22.53 -20.58 17.79
N THR A 27 23.66 -19.91 17.60
CA THR A 27 24.98 -20.32 18.15
C THR A 27 25.34 -19.60 19.45
N GLY A 28 24.44 -18.76 20.00
CA GLY A 28 24.64 -18.04 21.25
C GLY A 28 25.36 -16.69 21.11
N GLU A 29 25.58 -16.20 19.88
CA GLU A 29 26.19 -14.88 19.67
C GLU A 29 25.15 -13.78 19.92
N GLU A 30 25.46 -12.79 20.71
CA GLU A 30 24.61 -11.64 20.99
C GLU A 30 24.91 -10.49 20.02
N PHE A 31 23.87 -9.84 19.54
CA PHE A 31 23.96 -8.68 18.65
C PHE A 31 22.73 -7.78 18.77
N VAL A 32 22.85 -6.55 18.28
CA VAL A 32 21.76 -5.56 18.34
C VAL A 32 21.28 -5.20 16.94
N ARG A 33 19.98 -5.01 16.81
CA ARG A 33 19.35 -4.43 15.61
C ARG A 33 18.44 -3.29 16.01
N THR A 34 18.47 -2.25 15.19
CA THR A 34 17.55 -1.10 15.32
C THR A 34 16.67 -1.06 14.09
N TYR A 35 15.37 -0.95 14.28
CA TYR A 35 14.39 -0.93 13.19
C TYR A 35 13.15 -0.10 13.57
N VAL A 36 12.36 0.27 12.58
CA VAL A 36 11.08 0.94 12.77
C VAL A 36 9.98 -0.12 12.92
N ASP A 37 9.32 -0.10 14.08
CA ASP A 37 8.10 -0.85 14.33
C ASP A 37 6.90 -0.08 13.78
N SER A 38 6.04 -0.73 13.02
CA SER A 38 4.93 -0.13 12.29
C SER A 38 3.69 -1.00 12.40
N PRO A 39 2.48 -0.40 12.47
CA PRO A 39 1.23 -1.15 12.43
C PRO A 39 0.95 -1.78 11.05
N GLY A 40 1.74 -1.40 10.03
CA GLY A 40 1.51 -1.79 8.64
C GLY A 40 0.57 -0.82 7.92
N ALA A 41 0.26 -1.17 6.69
CA ALA A 41 -0.58 -0.36 5.80
C ALA A 41 -1.45 -1.26 4.92
N VAL A 42 -2.34 -0.64 4.18
CA VAL A 42 -3.12 -1.25 3.10
C VAL A 42 -2.86 -0.51 1.79
N GLY A 43 -3.06 -1.19 0.67
CA GLY A 43 -3.08 -0.58 -0.65
C GLY A 43 -4.22 -1.15 -1.48
N VAL A 44 -4.82 -0.32 -2.34
CA VAL A 44 -5.99 -0.68 -3.14
C VAL A 44 -5.69 -0.49 -4.62
N VAL A 45 -5.61 -1.59 -5.37
CA VAL A 45 -5.61 -1.51 -6.83
C VAL A 45 -7.05 -1.48 -7.35
N VAL A 46 -7.39 -0.34 -7.92
CA VAL A 46 -8.74 -0.08 -8.46
C VAL A 46 -8.85 -0.69 -9.84
N VAL A 47 -9.99 -1.33 -10.12
CA VAL A 47 -10.28 -1.93 -11.40
C VAL A 47 -11.60 -1.35 -11.94
N ASP A 48 -11.54 -0.70 -13.08
CA ASP A 48 -12.72 -0.16 -13.76
C ASP A 48 -13.44 -1.27 -14.52
N ALA A 49 -14.18 -2.08 -13.77
CA ALA A 49 -15.02 -3.16 -14.26
C ALA A 49 -16.19 -3.37 -13.29
N GLU A 50 -17.28 -3.97 -13.77
CA GLU A 50 -18.45 -4.27 -12.95
C GLU A 50 -18.19 -5.42 -11.96
N SER A 51 -17.37 -6.42 -12.35
CA SER A 51 -17.04 -7.57 -11.53
C SER A 51 -15.66 -8.14 -11.89
N PHE A 52 -15.08 -8.94 -11.01
CA PHE A 52 -13.81 -9.64 -11.31
C PHE A 52 -13.96 -10.71 -12.41
N ASP A 53 -15.13 -11.29 -12.57
CA ASP A 53 -15.38 -12.28 -13.63
C ASP A 53 -15.32 -11.63 -15.02
N ALA A 54 -15.63 -10.35 -15.12
CA ALA A 54 -15.53 -9.58 -16.35
C ALA A 54 -14.07 -9.31 -16.77
N LEU A 55 -13.09 -9.61 -15.94
CA LEU A 55 -11.66 -9.39 -16.26
C LEU A 55 -11.04 -10.54 -17.04
N VAL A 56 -11.53 -11.75 -16.83
CA VAL A 56 -10.92 -12.97 -17.37
C VAL A 56 -10.89 -12.94 -18.90
N GLY A 57 -9.68 -13.00 -19.46
CA GLY A 57 -9.44 -12.98 -20.90
C GLY A 57 -9.57 -11.60 -21.56
N ASN A 58 -9.64 -10.52 -20.77
CA ASN A 58 -9.59 -9.16 -21.28
C ASN A 58 -8.16 -8.69 -21.51
N ASP A 59 -8.03 -7.68 -22.39
CA ASP A 59 -6.78 -6.98 -22.64
C ASP A 59 -6.53 -5.94 -21.53
N LEU A 60 -5.35 -5.98 -20.89
CA LEU A 60 -4.93 -5.00 -19.88
C LEU A 60 -5.00 -3.55 -20.37
N GLY A 61 -4.91 -3.32 -21.69
CA GLY A 61 -5.11 -2.01 -22.31
C GLY A 61 -6.54 -1.49 -22.25
N ARG A 62 -7.52 -2.34 -21.95
CA ARG A 62 -8.94 -2.01 -21.84
C ARG A 62 -9.45 -1.94 -20.41
N ILE A 63 -8.65 -2.40 -19.46
CA ILE A 63 -8.97 -2.37 -18.02
C ILE A 63 -8.42 -1.09 -17.43
N GLY A 64 -9.30 -0.21 -16.94
CA GLY A 64 -8.93 1.03 -16.28
C GLY A 64 -8.47 0.78 -14.83
N THR A 65 -7.54 1.62 -14.37
CA THR A 65 -7.12 1.72 -12.98
C THR A 65 -7.00 3.18 -12.55
N VAL A 66 -6.90 3.40 -11.23
CA VAL A 66 -6.80 4.74 -10.64
C VAL A 66 -5.53 4.83 -9.82
N LEU A 67 -4.77 5.89 -10.04
CA LEU A 67 -3.62 6.27 -9.22
C LEU A 67 -3.88 7.64 -8.60
N VAL A 68 -3.27 7.87 -7.45
CA VAL A 68 -3.24 9.14 -6.75
C VAL A 68 -1.80 9.67 -6.71
N SER A 69 -1.61 10.97 -6.74
CA SER A 69 -0.30 11.58 -6.55
C SER A 69 -0.14 11.98 -5.08
N GLN A 70 0.99 11.64 -4.46
CA GLN A 70 1.25 12.01 -3.07
C GLN A 70 2.67 12.54 -2.91
N TYR A 71 2.84 13.67 -2.19
CA TYR A 71 4.17 14.14 -1.83
C TYR A 71 4.81 13.21 -0.79
N ARG A 72 6.00 12.73 -1.10
CA ARG A 72 6.76 11.86 -0.21
C ARG A 72 8.02 12.57 0.29
N ALA A 73 7.93 13.15 1.48
CA ALA A 73 9.01 13.91 2.09
C ALA A 73 10.39 13.21 2.12
N PRO A 74 10.51 11.88 2.35
CA PRO A 74 11.78 11.18 2.29
C PRO A 74 12.46 11.22 0.92
N PHE A 75 11.68 11.36 -0.16
CA PHE A 75 12.16 11.45 -1.55
C PHE A 75 12.22 12.90 -2.04
N GLY A 76 11.52 13.82 -1.39
CA GLY A 76 11.43 15.24 -1.79
C GLY A 76 10.64 15.44 -3.09
N GLU A 77 9.80 14.51 -3.47
CA GLU A 77 9.06 14.52 -4.74
C GLU A 77 7.61 14.02 -4.59
N VAL A 78 6.80 14.30 -5.60
CA VAL A 78 5.45 13.76 -5.74
C VAL A 78 5.53 12.44 -6.49
N MET A 79 4.94 11.40 -5.92
CA MET A 79 4.94 10.05 -6.48
C MET A 79 3.53 9.63 -6.90
N TRP A 80 3.42 8.86 -7.97
CA TRP A 80 2.17 8.21 -8.37
C TRP A 80 2.04 6.86 -7.69
N GLU A 81 0.94 6.66 -6.98
CA GLU A 81 0.70 5.49 -6.11
C GLU A 81 -0.74 4.98 -6.27
N ILE A 82 -0.99 3.73 -5.92
CA ILE A 82 -2.36 3.27 -5.64
C ILE A 82 -2.86 3.92 -4.35
N PRO A 83 -4.16 4.16 -4.16
CA PRO A 83 -4.74 4.57 -2.88
C PRO A 83 -4.25 3.66 -1.75
N ALA A 84 -3.78 4.25 -0.65
CA ALA A 84 -3.13 3.50 0.41
C ALA A 84 -3.04 4.29 1.71
N GLY A 85 -3.26 3.63 2.84
CA GLY A 85 -3.11 4.26 4.14
C GLY A 85 -2.65 3.33 5.25
N MET A 86 -2.38 3.94 6.40
CA MET A 86 -1.87 3.24 7.57
C MET A 86 -2.99 2.51 8.33
N ARG A 87 -2.64 1.37 8.93
CA ARG A 87 -3.50 0.64 9.85
C ARG A 87 -3.39 1.21 11.27
N ASP A 88 -3.79 2.46 11.41
CA ASP A 88 -3.66 3.26 12.64
C ASP A 88 -4.84 3.10 13.62
N VAL A 89 -5.93 2.48 13.18
CA VAL A 89 -7.09 2.15 14.03
C VAL A 89 -6.90 0.74 14.61
N VAL A 90 -6.82 0.67 15.93
CA VAL A 90 -6.62 -0.60 16.64
C VAL A 90 -7.78 -1.56 16.37
N ASP A 91 -7.44 -2.82 16.05
CA ASP A 91 -8.38 -3.91 15.76
C ASP A 91 -9.27 -3.68 14.52
N GLU A 92 -9.03 -2.64 13.70
CA GLU A 92 -9.74 -2.49 12.43
C GLU A 92 -9.28 -3.57 11.44
N PRO A 93 -10.22 -4.32 10.82
CA PRO A 93 -9.89 -5.23 9.72
C PRO A 93 -9.25 -4.48 8.55
N ALA A 94 -8.20 -5.03 7.95
CA ALA A 94 -7.45 -4.38 6.86
C ALA A 94 -8.34 -3.97 5.67
N GLU A 95 -9.36 -4.76 5.34
CA GLU A 95 -10.31 -4.41 4.28
C GLU A 95 -11.13 -3.15 4.61
N LEU A 96 -11.47 -2.90 5.89
CA LEU A 96 -12.20 -1.68 6.28
C LEU A 96 -11.29 -0.45 6.15
N THR A 97 -10.02 -0.55 6.57
CA THR A 97 -9.02 0.48 6.29
C THR A 97 -8.92 0.74 4.79
N ALA A 98 -8.82 -0.30 3.95
CA ALA A 98 -8.73 -0.17 2.50
C ALA A 98 -9.96 0.54 1.89
N ARG A 99 -11.15 0.26 2.40
CA ARG A 99 -12.40 0.91 1.96
C ARG A 99 -12.43 2.39 2.32
N ARG A 100 -11.97 2.74 3.50
CA ARG A 100 -11.87 4.12 3.99
C ARG A 100 -10.90 4.91 3.13
N GLU A 101 -9.67 4.42 2.95
CA GLU A 101 -8.62 5.08 2.16
C GLU A 101 -9.03 5.28 0.69
N LEU A 102 -9.72 4.31 0.09
CA LEU A 102 -10.25 4.45 -1.27
C LEU A 102 -11.24 5.62 -1.38
N ALA A 103 -12.11 5.78 -0.38
CA ALA A 103 -13.09 6.87 -0.36
C ALA A 103 -12.41 8.23 -0.11
N GLU A 104 -11.50 8.30 0.85
CA GLU A 104 -10.80 9.52 1.26
C GLU A 104 -9.87 10.04 0.16
N GLU A 105 -9.02 9.19 -0.42
CA GLU A 105 -7.99 9.60 -1.39
C GLU A 105 -8.50 9.66 -2.83
N ALA A 106 -9.34 8.71 -3.25
CA ALA A 106 -9.77 8.60 -4.64
C ALA A 106 -11.23 9.00 -4.89
N GLY A 107 -12.03 9.27 -3.84
CA GLY A 107 -13.45 9.58 -3.99
C GLY A 107 -14.25 8.42 -4.57
N LEU A 108 -13.87 7.19 -4.25
CA LEU A 108 -14.49 5.98 -4.79
C LEU A 108 -14.93 5.04 -3.68
N VAL A 109 -16.05 4.35 -3.92
CA VAL A 109 -16.44 3.15 -3.19
C VAL A 109 -16.62 2.00 -4.17
N ALA A 110 -16.42 0.77 -3.72
CA ALA A 110 -16.48 -0.41 -4.56
C ALA A 110 -17.40 -1.47 -3.95
N GLU A 111 -18.11 -2.21 -4.82
CA GLU A 111 -19.01 -3.29 -4.42
C GLU A 111 -18.23 -4.59 -4.14
N HIS A 112 -17.26 -4.91 -5.00
CA HIS A 112 -16.51 -6.16 -4.95
C HIS A 112 -15.07 -5.93 -4.51
N TRP A 113 -14.61 -6.78 -3.57
CA TRP A 113 -13.27 -6.72 -3.00
C TRP A 113 -12.60 -8.08 -3.06
N ARG A 114 -11.30 -8.08 -3.34
CA ARG A 114 -10.47 -9.29 -3.37
C ARG A 114 -9.13 -9.00 -2.71
N TYR A 115 -8.79 -9.77 -1.70
CA TYR A 115 -7.44 -9.77 -1.14
C TYR A 115 -6.46 -10.39 -2.14
N LEU A 116 -5.40 -9.68 -2.47
CA LEU A 116 -4.36 -10.14 -3.40
C LEU A 116 -3.15 -10.74 -2.68
N GLY A 117 -2.78 -10.19 -1.55
CA GLY A 117 -1.62 -10.65 -0.80
C GLY A 117 -1.05 -9.61 0.15
N VAL A 118 0.08 -9.95 0.75
CA VAL A 118 0.83 -9.08 1.65
C VAL A 118 2.28 -8.98 1.20
N MET A 119 2.85 -7.79 1.27
CA MET A 119 4.26 -7.56 1.00
C MET A 119 4.96 -6.94 2.22
N ALA A 120 6.24 -7.21 2.40
CA ALA A 120 7.11 -6.51 3.34
C ALA A 120 7.71 -5.27 2.64
N SER A 121 7.54 -4.08 3.22
CA SER A 121 7.97 -2.83 2.59
C SER A 121 9.49 -2.72 2.48
N ALA A 122 10.18 -2.88 3.60
CA ALA A 122 11.65 -2.79 3.68
C ALA A 122 12.16 -3.67 4.84
N PRO A 123 12.24 -5.00 4.66
CA PRO A 123 12.47 -5.96 5.76
C PRO A 123 13.82 -5.82 6.47
N GLY A 124 14.74 -5.05 5.91
CA GLY A 124 16.02 -4.71 6.56
C GLY A 124 15.94 -3.55 7.55
N ILE A 125 14.85 -2.77 7.54
CA ILE A 125 14.72 -1.52 8.30
C ILE A 125 13.43 -1.47 9.13
N THR A 126 12.40 -2.20 8.75
CA THR A 126 11.06 -2.15 9.37
C THR A 126 10.38 -3.51 9.30
N ASN A 127 9.45 -3.75 10.22
CA ASN A 127 8.50 -4.85 10.15
C ASN A 127 7.21 -4.48 9.41
N SER A 128 7.16 -3.30 8.80
CA SER A 128 6.00 -2.82 8.06
C SER A 128 5.63 -3.76 6.93
N THR A 129 4.38 -4.17 6.89
CA THR A 129 3.77 -4.89 5.79
C THR A 129 2.70 -4.04 5.13
N VAL A 130 2.42 -4.30 3.85
CA VAL A 130 1.28 -3.71 3.14
C VAL A 130 0.39 -4.85 2.65
N GLU A 131 -0.86 -4.83 3.08
CA GLU A 131 -1.88 -5.73 2.58
C GLU A 131 -2.53 -5.12 1.33
N ILE A 132 -2.52 -5.86 0.22
CA ILE A 132 -3.00 -5.37 -1.08
C ILE A 132 -4.37 -5.97 -1.37
N PHE A 133 -5.30 -5.09 -1.72
CA PHE A 133 -6.64 -5.44 -2.16
C PHE A 133 -6.87 -4.96 -3.59
N ALA A 134 -7.64 -5.71 -4.37
CA ALA A 134 -8.26 -5.24 -5.60
C ALA A 134 -9.73 -4.93 -5.35
N CYS A 135 -10.27 -3.93 -6.03
CA CYS A 135 -11.69 -3.61 -5.97
C CYS A 135 -12.27 -3.26 -7.35
N CYS A 136 -13.55 -3.58 -7.55
CA CYS A 136 -14.33 -3.22 -8.75
C CYS A 136 -15.80 -2.99 -8.41
N GLY A 137 -16.64 -2.66 -9.43
CA GLY A 137 -18.00 -2.22 -9.18
C GLY A 137 -18.02 -0.83 -8.55
N LEU A 138 -17.37 0.12 -9.21
CA LEU A 138 -17.05 1.43 -8.66
C LEU A 138 -18.25 2.39 -8.66
N ARG A 139 -18.31 3.22 -7.64
CA ARG A 139 -19.22 4.36 -7.54
C ARG A 139 -18.46 5.56 -6.98
N GLU A 140 -18.69 6.74 -7.55
CA GLU A 140 -18.10 7.98 -7.04
C GLU A 140 -18.79 8.46 -5.77
N VAL A 141 -18.00 8.99 -4.85
CA VAL A 141 -18.42 9.66 -3.62
C VAL A 141 -17.64 10.96 -3.46
N GLU A 142 -18.08 11.82 -2.55
CA GLU A 142 -17.33 13.02 -2.22
C GLU A 142 -15.99 12.66 -1.56
N VAL A 143 -14.91 13.34 -1.96
CA VAL A 143 -13.56 13.13 -1.40
C VAL A 143 -13.47 13.85 -0.06
N GLU A 144 -13.07 13.14 0.98
CA GLU A 144 -12.81 13.71 2.31
C GLU A 144 -11.30 13.66 2.59
N ARG A 145 -10.58 14.71 2.21
CA ARG A 145 -9.12 14.79 2.37
C ARG A 145 -8.74 15.28 3.76
N HIS A 146 -7.68 14.71 4.31
CA HIS A 146 -7.17 15.02 5.64
C HIS A 146 -5.70 15.48 5.57
N GLY A 147 -5.50 16.79 5.67
CA GLY A 147 -4.18 17.39 5.78
C GLY A 147 -3.58 17.90 4.47
N PRO A 148 -2.50 18.71 4.58
CA PRO A 148 -1.97 19.49 3.48
C PRO A 148 -1.34 18.64 2.36
N GLU A 149 -0.93 17.42 2.64
CA GLU A 149 -0.37 16.51 1.63
C GLU A 149 -1.48 15.97 0.72
N GLU A 150 -2.66 15.68 1.28
CA GLU A 150 -3.81 15.19 0.54
C GLU A 150 -4.57 16.29 -0.20
N ASP A 151 -4.58 17.52 0.33
CA ASP A 151 -5.21 18.69 -0.32
C ASP A 151 -4.69 18.94 -1.74
N HIS A 152 -3.47 18.52 -2.02
CA HIS A 152 -2.79 18.68 -3.31
C HIS A 152 -2.71 17.39 -4.14
N MET A 153 -3.35 16.29 -3.70
CA MET A 153 -3.37 15.04 -4.45
C MET A 153 -4.15 15.19 -5.76
N GLU A 154 -3.57 14.67 -6.82
CA GLU A 154 -4.22 14.52 -8.12
C GLU A 154 -4.64 13.06 -8.33
N ILE A 155 -5.74 12.86 -9.02
CA ILE A 155 -6.25 11.53 -9.42
C ILE A 155 -5.99 11.34 -10.91
N ARG A 156 -5.35 10.23 -11.27
CA ARG A 156 -5.09 9.86 -12.65
C ARG A 156 -5.79 8.54 -12.97
N ARG A 157 -6.57 8.53 -14.04
CA ARG A 157 -7.17 7.33 -14.61
C ARG A 157 -6.37 6.92 -15.85
N LEU A 158 -5.98 5.66 -15.94
CA LEU A 158 -5.22 5.10 -17.06
C LEU A 158 -5.52 3.61 -17.18
N SER A 159 -5.12 2.97 -18.27
CA SER A 159 -5.23 1.52 -18.38
C SER A 159 -4.16 0.83 -17.52
N VAL A 160 -4.43 -0.41 -17.12
CA VAL A 160 -3.45 -1.24 -16.40
C VAL A 160 -2.18 -1.43 -17.23
N ALA A 161 -2.32 -1.60 -18.55
CA ALA A 161 -1.17 -1.70 -19.44
C ALA A 161 -0.30 -0.44 -19.44
N GLU A 162 -0.92 0.76 -19.47
CA GLU A 162 -0.19 2.04 -19.37
C GLU A 162 0.49 2.18 -18.01
N ALA A 163 -0.19 1.85 -16.91
CA ALA A 163 0.39 1.90 -15.57
C ALA A 163 1.62 0.99 -15.45
N LEU A 164 1.55 -0.24 -15.96
CA LEU A 164 2.68 -1.17 -16.00
C LEU A 164 3.83 -0.65 -16.87
N GLU A 165 3.54 0.04 -17.97
CA GLU A 165 4.56 0.68 -18.80
C GLU A 165 5.23 1.86 -18.08
N GLU A 166 4.46 2.69 -17.36
CA GLU A 166 5.00 3.76 -16.52
C GLU A 166 5.91 3.22 -15.40
N CYS A 167 5.59 2.05 -14.81
CA CYS A 167 6.48 1.35 -13.88
C CYS A 167 7.81 0.94 -14.57
N ARG A 168 7.74 0.35 -15.76
CA ARG A 168 8.94 -0.07 -16.51
C ARG A 168 9.84 1.09 -16.92
N ARG A 169 9.24 2.26 -17.16
CA ARG A 169 9.98 3.51 -17.48
C ARG A 169 10.54 4.22 -16.25
N GLY A 170 10.20 3.77 -15.04
CA GLY A 170 10.61 4.41 -13.80
C GLY A 170 9.88 5.71 -13.48
N HIS A 171 8.71 5.95 -14.08
CA HIS A 171 7.83 7.07 -13.73
C HIS A 171 6.92 6.73 -12.53
N ILE A 172 6.65 5.45 -12.32
CA ILE A 172 6.03 4.91 -11.10
C ILE A 172 7.08 4.05 -10.42
N THR A 173 7.55 4.49 -9.25
CA THR A 173 8.64 3.85 -8.49
C THR A 173 8.18 3.29 -7.15
N ASP A 174 6.95 3.57 -6.74
CA ASP A 174 6.38 3.05 -5.52
C ASP A 174 6.19 1.53 -5.56
N SER A 175 6.82 0.83 -4.62
CA SER A 175 6.89 -0.63 -4.62
C SER A 175 5.53 -1.31 -4.46
N LYS A 176 4.63 -0.77 -3.60
CA LYS A 176 3.30 -1.34 -3.40
C LYS A 176 2.45 -1.22 -4.67
N THR A 177 2.57 -0.10 -5.39
CA THR A 177 1.88 0.13 -6.66
C THR A 177 2.35 -0.83 -7.75
N ILE A 178 3.67 -1.00 -7.90
CA ILE A 178 4.26 -1.92 -8.87
C ILE A 178 3.77 -3.36 -8.60
N ILE A 179 3.85 -3.81 -7.36
CA ILE A 179 3.45 -5.16 -6.96
C ILE A 179 1.94 -5.37 -7.15
N ALA A 180 1.11 -4.40 -6.75
CA ALA A 180 -0.33 -4.49 -6.88
C ALA A 180 -0.78 -4.60 -8.34
N LEU A 181 -0.17 -3.79 -9.24
CA LEU A 181 -0.45 -3.85 -10.68
C LEU A 181 -0.01 -5.18 -11.30
N GLN A 182 1.13 -5.75 -10.86
CA GLN A 182 1.58 -7.06 -11.31
C GLN A 182 0.62 -8.18 -10.86
N TRP A 183 0.21 -8.18 -9.58
CA TRP A 183 -0.75 -9.17 -9.07
C TRP A 183 -2.12 -9.03 -9.73
N LEU A 184 -2.56 -7.80 -10.01
CA LEU A 184 -3.79 -7.59 -10.78
C LEU A 184 -3.67 -8.19 -12.18
N ALA A 185 -2.55 -8.00 -12.87
CA ALA A 185 -2.34 -8.53 -14.22
C ALA A 185 -2.39 -10.07 -14.28
N GLU A 186 -2.13 -10.76 -13.17
CA GLU A 186 -2.24 -12.23 -13.07
C GLU A 186 -3.70 -12.71 -12.94
N LEU A 187 -4.66 -11.81 -12.66
CA LEU A 187 -6.09 -12.14 -12.57
C LEU A 187 -6.82 -12.02 -13.91
N VAL A 188 -6.18 -11.44 -14.92
CA VAL A 188 -6.72 -11.15 -16.25
C VAL A 188 -6.25 -12.20 -17.26
#